data_5b6253b837f5cc590c6e2920f5785f04
#
_entry.id   5b6253b837f5cc590c6e2920f5785f04
#
_cell.length_a   1.000
_cell.length_b   1.000
_cell.length_c   1.000
_cell.angle_alpha   90.00
_cell.angle_beta   90.00
_cell.angle_gamma   90.00
#
_symmetry.space_group_name_H-M   'P 1'
#
loop_
_entity.id
_entity.type
_entity.pdbx_description
1 polymer ?
#
loop_
_entity_poly.entity_id
_entity_poly.type
_entity_poly.pdbx_seq_one_letter_code
_entity_poly.pdbx_strand_id
1 'polypeptide(L)'
;VPKGSFFAVVGANGAGKSTMLSLIAGLNTPYRGSVRLFGKKIGKYKESELYPKTVALLPQNPISLFTANSVREELEAAAKAHGVPAEDMEKTARITGCREFLERHPYDLSGGERQRAALAALIMTKPKILLLDEPTKGLDAAYKKELADILKSLCSNGATVIAVSHDIEFCAEYADICALVFAGSAAACGEAREFFAGNSFYTTAANRISRRFFKNAVTNDEVVYLCRKQKENTDGARQ
;
A
#
# COMPACT_ATOMS: atom_id res chain seq x y z
N VAL A 1 6.48 -11.76 6.27
CA VAL A 1 6.33 -10.98 5.01
C VAL A 1 7.63 -11.13 4.23
N PRO A 2 7.60 -11.59 2.97
CA PRO A 2 8.77 -11.67 2.11
C PRO A 2 9.36 -10.29 1.80
N LYS A 3 10.68 -10.25 1.61
CA LYS A 3 11.38 -9.01 1.22
C LYS A 3 11.02 -8.66 -0.23
N GLY A 4 10.80 -7.38 -0.50
CA GLY A 4 10.51 -6.89 -1.84
C GLY A 4 9.09 -7.21 -2.33
N SER A 5 8.17 -7.58 -1.44
CA SER A 5 6.77 -7.86 -1.78
C SER A 5 5.84 -6.74 -1.36
N PHE A 6 4.73 -6.62 -2.07
CA PHE A 6 3.57 -5.85 -1.66
C PHE A 6 2.60 -6.76 -0.90
N PHE A 7 2.53 -6.57 0.41
CA PHE A 7 1.71 -7.34 1.33
C PHE A 7 0.48 -6.53 1.75
N ALA A 8 -0.71 -6.99 1.41
CA ALA A 8 -1.96 -6.37 1.81
C ALA A 8 -2.54 -7.03 3.06
N VAL A 9 -3.11 -6.22 3.94
CA VAL A 9 -3.83 -6.68 5.13
C VAL A 9 -5.25 -6.16 5.06
N VAL A 10 -6.19 -7.08 5.00
CA VAL A 10 -7.62 -6.80 4.94
C VAL A 10 -8.32 -7.28 6.22
N GLY A 11 -9.52 -6.79 6.47
CA GLY A 11 -10.32 -7.18 7.63
C GLY A 11 -11.28 -6.09 8.06
N ALA A 12 -12.22 -6.40 8.94
CA ALA A 12 -13.23 -5.47 9.45
C ALA A 12 -12.59 -4.30 10.25
N ASN A 13 -13.37 -3.23 10.44
CA ASN A 13 -12.97 -2.14 11.36
C ASN A 13 -12.83 -2.72 12.77
N GLY A 14 -11.81 -2.24 13.50
CA GLY A 14 -11.52 -2.73 14.85
C GLY A 14 -10.83 -4.11 14.92
N ALA A 15 -10.54 -4.76 13.79
CA ALA A 15 -9.85 -6.06 13.78
C ALA A 15 -8.38 -6.02 14.25
N GLY A 16 -7.81 -4.82 14.49
CA GLY A 16 -6.43 -4.66 14.97
C GLY A 16 -5.41 -4.35 13.89
N LYS A 17 -5.83 -4.03 12.66
CA LYS A 17 -4.93 -3.77 11.51
C LYS A 17 -3.96 -2.59 11.75
N SER A 18 -4.48 -1.43 12.13
CA SER A 18 -3.64 -0.23 12.43
C SER A 18 -2.76 -0.45 13.66
N THR A 19 -3.25 -1.21 14.66
CA THR A 19 -2.44 -1.63 15.80
C THR A 19 -1.27 -2.51 15.37
N MET A 20 -1.50 -3.41 14.43
CA MET A 20 -0.44 -4.24 13.84
C MET A 20 0.61 -3.37 13.13
N LEU A 21 0.19 -2.38 12.32
CA LEU A 21 1.13 -1.45 11.69
C LEU A 21 1.94 -0.68 12.75
N SER A 22 1.29 -0.19 13.81
CA SER A 22 1.96 0.52 14.91
C SER A 22 2.99 -0.36 15.64
N LEU A 23 2.71 -1.66 15.80
CA LEU A 23 3.66 -2.62 16.36
C LEU A 23 4.84 -2.88 15.42
N ILE A 24 4.60 -3.01 14.11
CA ILE A 24 5.65 -3.18 13.09
C ILE A 24 6.47 -1.89 12.94
N ALA A 25 5.84 -0.74 13.08
CA ALA A 25 6.51 0.55 13.14
C ALA A 25 7.35 0.76 14.41
N GLY A 26 7.12 -0.02 15.48
CA GLY A 26 7.79 0.18 16.76
C GLY A 26 7.23 1.34 17.60
N LEU A 27 6.09 1.88 17.20
CA LEU A 27 5.38 2.93 17.96
C LEU A 27 4.71 2.37 19.22
N ASN A 28 4.39 1.08 19.19
CA ASN A 28 3.82 0.34 20.31
C ASN A 28 4.64 -0.90 20.64
N THR A 29 4.64 -1.30 21.90
CA THR A 29 5.29 -2.53 22.36
C THR A 29 4.26 -3.64 22.47
N PRO A 30 4.51 -4.85 21.91
CA PRO A 30 3.58 -5.95 22.04
C PRO A 30 3.47 -6.42 23.50
N TYR A 31 2.25 -6.64 23.96
CA TYR A 31 2.00 -7.17 25.32
C TYR A 31 2.58 -8.57 25.50
N ARG A 32 2.51 -9.42 24.46
CA ARG A 32 3.11 -10.75 24.42
C ARG A 32 3.78 -10.98 23.07
N GLY A 33 4.82 -11.80 23.04
CA GLY A 33 5.56 -12.11 21.82
C GLY A 33 6.63 -11.07 21.48
N SER A 34 6.98 -10.96 20.20
CA SER A 34 7.96 -9.97 19.73
C SER A 34 7.79 -9.73 18.23
N VAL A 35 8.05 -8.52 17.80
CA VAL A 35 8.20 -8.15 16.38
C VAL A 35 9.67 -8.21 16.01
N ARG A 36 9.96 -8.80 14.84
CA ARG A 36 11.32 -8.85 14.28
C ARG A 36 11.32 -8.28 12.88
N LEU A 37 12.28 -7.42 12.61
CA LEU A 37 12.57 -6.89 11.28
C LEU A 37 13.94 -7.39 10.88
N PHE A 38 14.04 -8.04 9.73
CA PHE A 38 15.32 -8.63 9.25
C PHE A 38 16.05 -9.48 10.31
N GLY A 39 15.29 -10.29 11.09
CA GLY A 39 15.81 -11.14 12.15
C GLY A 39 16.09 -10.47 13.49
N LYS A 40 16.26 -9.13 13.54
CA LYS A 40 16.52 -8.36 14.77
C LYS A 40 15.19 -7.95 15.43
N LYS A 41 15.05 -8.16 16.76
CA LYS A 41 13.87 -7.67 17.51
C LYS A 41 13.76 -6.16 17.42
N ILE A 42 12.55 -5.62 17.21
CA ILE A 42 12.34 -4.19 17.01
C ILE A 42 12.85 -3.34 18.17
N GLY A 43 12.63 -3.75 19.41
CA GLY A 43 13.15 -3.06 20.61
C GLY A 43 14.67 -3.06 20.75
N LYS A 44 15.42 -3.72 19.85
CA LYS A 44 16.89 -3.68 19.80
C LYS A 44 17.43 -2.68 18.77
N TYR A 45 16.56 -2.07 17.96
CA TYR A 45 16.96 -1.00 17.06
C TYR A 45 17.12 0.30 17.84
N LYS A 46 18.14 1.09 17.50
CA LYS A 46 18.17 2.50 17.89
C LYS A 46 17.13 3.25 17.04
N GLU A 47 16.56 4.32 17.57
CA GLU A 47 15.57 5.12 16.86
C GLU A 47 16.10 5.60 15.50
N SER A 48 17.34 6.09 15.45
CA SER A 48 18.02 6.51 14.21
C SER A 48 18.32 5.39 13.21
N GLU A 49 18.34 4.12 13.65
CA GLU A 49 18.44 2.95 12.76
C GLU A 49 17.06 2.52 12.24
N LEU A 50 16.02 2.71 13.07
CA LEU A 50 14.66 2.31 12.75
C LEU A 50 14.01 3.32 11.79
N TYR A 51 14.07 4.59 12.13
CA TYR A 51 13.43 5.67 11.39
C TYR A 51 14.44 6.59 10.72
N PRO A 52 14.13 7.03 9.50
CA PRO A 52 13.13 6.48 8.56
C PRO A 52 13.72 5.43 7.64
N LYS A 53 15.03 5.11 7.77
CA LYS A 53 15.77 4.24 6.83
C LYS A 53 15.28 2.79 6.82
N THR A 54 14.85 2.26 7.98
CA THR A 54 14.37 0.87 8.04
C THR A 54 12.88 0.81 7.83
N VAL A 55 12.11 1.65 8.54
CA VAL A 55 10.64 1.68 8.49
C VAL A 55 10.17 3.11 8.26
N ALA A 56 9.23 3.30 7.35
CA ALA A 56 8.44 4.51 7.21
C ALA A 56 6.95 4.14 7.29
N LEU A 57 6.14 4.98 7.94
CA LEU A 57 4.70 4.78 8.12
C LEU A 57 3.92 5.96 7.57
N LEU A 58 3.02 5.69 6.62
CA LEU A 58 1.96 6.61 6.21
C LEU A 58 0.71 6.31 7.05
N PRO A 59 0.34 7.16 8.01
CA PRO A 59 -0.86 6.97 8.79
C PRO A 59 -2.10 7.33 7.99
N GLN A 60 -3.28 6.86 8.43
CA GLN A 60 -4.56 7.15 7.79
C GLN A 60 -4.85 8.66 7.66
N ASN A 61 -4.40 9.48 8.62
CA ASN A 61 -4.41 10.93 8.52
C ASN A 61 -2.98 11.46 8.53
N PRO A 62 -2.43 11.82 7.36
CA PRO A 62 -1.03 12.20 7.25
C PRO A 62 -0.71 13.62 7.70
N ILE A 63 -1.70 14.40 8.18
CA ILE A 63 -1.50 15.80 8.58
C ILE A 63 -0.41 15.96 9.63
N SER A 64 -0.27 14.99 10.52
CA SER A 64 0.72 14.99 11.60
C SER A 64 2.16 14.76 11.12
N LEU A 65 2.36 14.40 9.86
CA LEU A 65 3.69 14.22 9.28
C LEU A 65 4.29 15.54 8.78
N PHE A 66 3.46 16.56 8.57
CA PHE A 66 3.91 17.83 8.01
C PHE A 66 4.31 18.81 9.12
N THR A 67 5.48 19.40 8.95
CA THR A 67 6.07 20.36 9.86
C THR A 67 6.47 21.68 9.18
N ALA A 68 6.53 21.68 7.85
CA ALA A 68 6.93 22.82 7.05
C ALA A 68 5.72 23.65 6.55
N ASN A 69 5.99 24.87 6.04
CA ASN A 69 4.97 25.80 5.55
C ASN A 69 4.52 25.50 4.10
N SER A 70 5.29 24.69 3.37
CA SER A 70 4.93 24.25 2.03
C SER A 70 5.32 22.80 1.79
N VAL A 71 4.69 22.18 0.80
CA VAL A 71 5.06 20.81 0.37
C VAL A 71 6.51 20.79 -0.12
N ARG A 72 6.96 21.84 -0.81
CA ARG A 72 8.35 21.98 -1.27
C ARG A 72 9.32 21.91 -0.09
N GLU A 73 9.11 22.73 0.92
CA GLU A 73 9.97 22.77 2.12
C GLU A 73 9.99 21.41 2.84
N GLU A 74 8.85 20.70 2.89
CA GLU A 74 8.76 19.36 3.48
C GLU A 74 9.63 18.35 2.71
N LEU A 75 9.54 18.35 1.37
CA LEU A 75 10.35 17.47 0.52
C LEU A 75 11.84 17.84 0.57
N GLU A 76 12.19 19.12 0.59
CA GLU A 76 13.57 19.60 0.73
C GLU A 76 14.17 19.21 2.09
N ALA A 77 13.39 19.34 3.16
CA ALA A 77 13.81 18.91 4.49
C ALA A 77 14.08 17.40 4.53
N ALA A 78 13.18 16.59 3.96
CA ALA A 78 13.35 15.15 3.82
C ALA A 78 14.58 14.81 2.97
N ALA A 79 14.77 15.47 1.83
CA ALA A 79 15.91 15.27 0.95
C ALA A 79 17.23 15.59 1.66
N LYS A 80 17.31 16.74 2.34
CA LYS A 80 18.49 17.17 3.09
C LYS A 80 18.83 16.22 4.24
N ALA A 81 17.84 15.81 5.01
CA ALA A 81 18.02 14.89 6.14
C ALA A 81 18.59 13.52 5.71
N HIS A 82 18.32 13.10 4.46
CA HIS A 82 18.71 11.79 3.95
C HIS A 82 19.78 11.83 2.85
N GLY A 83 20.31 13.01 2.54
CA GLY A 83 21.34 13.21 1.51
C GLY A 83 20.84 12.85 0.10
N VAL A 84 19.56 13.12 -0.18
CA VAL A 84 18.94 12.86 -1.48
C VAL A 84 19.20 14.03 -2.42
N PRO A 85 19.67 13.78 -3.66
CA PRO A 85 19.89 14.84 -4.64
C PRO A 85 18.59 15.59 -4.99
N ALA A 86 18.70 16.86 -5.36
CA ALA A 86 17.57 17.69 -5.78
C ALA A 86 16.82 17.09 -6.98
N GLU A 87 17.54 16.43 -7.90
CA GLU A 87 16.93 15.74 -9.05
C GLU A 87 16.00 14.60 -8.63
N ASP A 88 16.37 13.85 -7.59
CA ASP A 88 15.52 12.77 -7.04
C ASP A 88 14.27 13.36 -6.37
N MET A 89 14.36 14.54 -5.76
CA MET A 89 13.20 15.25 -5.21
C MET A 89 12.21 15.64 -6.31
N GLU A 90 12.68 16.29 -7.38
CA GLU A 90 11.83 16.67 -8.53
C GLU A 90 11.22 15.42 -9.20
N LYS A 91 11.99 14.35 -9.33
CA LYS A 91 11.49 13.07 -9.85
C LYS A 91 10.40 12.50 -8.93
N THR A 92 10.61 12.51 -7.62
CA THR A 92 9.63 12.03 -6.64
C THR A 92 8.36 12.87 -6.68
N ALA A 93 8.47 14.21 -6.70
CA ALA A 93 7.34 15.11 -6.81
C ALA A 93 6.51 14.86 -8.10
N ARG A 94 7.18 14.50 -9.19
CA ARG A 94 6.51 14.16 -10.45
C ARG A 94 5.74 12.85 -10.36
N ILE A 95 6.39 11.76 -9.94
CA ILE A 95 5.77 10.43 -9.89
C ILE A 95 4.63 10.35 -8.87
N THR A 96 4.67 11.15 -7.80
CA THR A 96 3.60 11.22 -6.80
C THR A 96 2.53 12.26 -7.15
N GLY A 97 2.67 12.98 -8.26
CA GLY A 97 1.73 14.01 -8.67
C GLY A 97 1.70 15.24 -7.75
N CYS A 98 2.78 15.48 -6.97
CA CYS A 98 2.85 16.63 -6.05
C CYS A 98 3.30 17.94 -6.72
N ARG A 99 3.82 17.88 -7.93
CA ARG A 99 4.44 19.03 -8.62
C ARG A 99 3.53 20.24 -8.72
N GLU A 100 2.23 20.02 -8.90
CA GLU A 100 1.25 21.10 -9.12
C GLU A 100 0.93 21.90 -7.85
N PHE A 101 1.26 21.38 -6.67
CA PHE A 101 0.95 22.01 -5.39
C PHE A 101 2.15 22.11 -4.43
N LEU A 102 3.37 22.10 -4.96
CA LEU A 102 4.60 22.21 -4.15
C LEU A 102 4.63 23.46 -3.27
N GLU A 103 4.12 24.58 -3.78
CA GLU A 103 4.13 25.87 -3.06
C GLU A 103 2.96 26.03 -2.08
N ARG A 104 2.03 25.06 -2.05
CA ARG A 104 0.87 25.14 -1.16
C ARG A 104 1.20 24.65 0.24
N HIS A 105 0.55 25.27 1.23
CA HIS A 105 0.65 24.81 2.60
C HIS A 105 -0.05 23.45 2.77
N PRO A 106 0.52 22.47 3.50
CA PRO A 106 -0.07 21.13 3.65
C PRO A 106 -1.50 21.12 4.21
N TYR A 107 -1.88 22.11 5.02
CA TYR A 107 -3.23 22.24 5.56
C TYR A 107 -4.26 22.70 4.52
N ASP A 108 -3.82 23.36 3.44
CA ASP A 108 -4.69 23.83 2.34
C ASP A 108 -4.91 22.77 1.25
N LEU A 109 -4.29 21.59 1.40
CA LEU A 109 -4.43 20.48 0.49
C LEU A 109 -5.72 19.71 0.73
N SER A 110 -6.31 19.18 -0.33
CA SER A 110 -7.34 18.14 -0.26
C SER A 110 -6.78 16.86 0.40
N GLY A 111 -7.66 15.97 0.83
CA GLY A 111 -7.23 14.70 1.45
C GLY A 111 -6.30 13.88 0.55
N GLY A 112 -6.61 13.78 -0.75
CA GLY A 112 -5.79 13.05 -1.72
C GLY A 112 -4.45 13.73 -2.01
N GLU A 113 -4.43 15.07 -2.18
CA GLU A 113 -3.18 15.83 -2.36
C GLU A 113 -2.27 15.69 -1.14
N ARG A 114 -2.85 15.75 0.05
CA ARG A 114 -2.13 15.57 1.32
C ARG A 114 -1.50 14.18 1.42
N GLN A 115 -2.23 13.17 1.01
CA GLN A 115 -1.73 11.80 1.00
C GLN A 115 -0.58 11.61 0.01
N ARG A 116 -0.67 12.25 -1.18
CA ARG A 116 0.41 12.27 -2.18
C ARG A 116 1.66 12.94 -1.65
N ALA A 117 1.51 14.12 -1.02
CA ALA A 117 2.63 14.85 -0.43
C ALA A 117 3.33 14.05 0.66
N ALA A 118 2.56 13.44 1.58
CA ALA A 118 3.12 12.61 2.63
C ALA A 118 3.83 11.35 2.09
N LEU A 119 3.24 10.69 1.08
CA LEU A 119 3.88 9.56 0.41
C LEU A 119 5.20 9.98 -0.25
N ALA A 120 5.23 11.15 -0.92
CA ALA A 120 6.44 11.68 -1.52
C ALA A 120 7.55 11.88 -0.48
N ALA A 121 7.25 12.53 0.65
CA ALA A 121 8.21 12.73 1.73
C ALA A 121 8.75 11.41 2.29
N LEU A 122 7.88 10.40 2.46
CA LEU A 122 8.30 9.08 2.95
C LEU A 122 9.16 8.32 1.94
N ILE A 123 8.85 8.36 0.65
CA ILE A 123 9.64 7.72 -0.41
C ILE A 123 11.04 8.32 -0.49
N MET A 124 11.18 9.62 -0.28
CA MET A 124 12.49 10.33 -0.24
C MET A 124 13.45 9.69 0.77
N THR A 125 12.92 9.10 1.85
CA THR A 125 13.76 8.45 2.87
C THR A 125 14.34 7.10 2.43
N LYS A 126 13.89 6.55 1.28
CA LYS A 126 14.26 5.23 0.74
C LYS A 126 14.13 4.12 1.78
N PRO A 127 12.96 3.94 2.42
CA PRO A 127 12.77 2.98 3.50
C PRO A 127 12.87 1.54 2.98
N LYS A 128 13.37 0.63 3.83
CA LYS A 128 13.36 -0.81 3.54
C LYS A 128 11.97 -1.42 3.68
N ILE A 129 11.16 -0.86 4.58
CA ILE A 129 9.76 -1.25 4.82
C ILE A 129 8.91 0.01 4.80
N LEU A 130 7.93 0.06 3.90
CA LEU A 130 6.93 1.12 3.83
C LEU A 130 5.60 0.57 4.35
N LEU A 131 5.11 1.15 5.43
CA LEU A 131 3.83 0.82 6.04
C LEU A 131 2.79 1.86 5.62
N LEU A 132 1.61 1.41 5.18
CA LEU A 132 0.55 2.27 4.66
C LEU A 132 -0.77 1.93 5.37
N ASP A 133 -1.38 2.91 6.01
CA ASP A 133 -2.69 2.77 6.63
C ASP A 133 -3.75 3.45 5.77
N GLU A 134 -4.60 2.65 5.10
CA GLU A 134 -5.66 3.07 4.19
C GLU A 134 -5.18 3.98 3.04
N PRO A 135 -4.15 3.59 2.27
CA PRO A 135 -3.50 4.47 1.29
C PRO A 135 -4.40 4.86 0.11
N THR A 136 -5.49 4.11 -0.14
CA THR A 136 -6.41 4.37 -1.27
C THR A 136 -7.63 5.20 -0.89
N LYS A 137 -7.75 5.57 0.40
CA LYS A 137 -8.91 6.30 0.89
C LYS A 137 -9.02 7.69 0.28
N GLY A 138 -10.16 7.96 -0.36
CA GLY A 138 -10.42 9.26 -0.99
C GLY A 138 -9.69 9.51 -2.31
N LEU A 139 -9.05 8.49 -2.87
CA LEU A 139 -8.40 8.56 -4.19
C LEU A 139 -9.37 8.11 -5.29
N ASP A 140 -9.30 8.77 -6.44
CA ASP A 140 -9.95 8.32 -7.66
C ASP A 140 -9.25 7.09 -8.28
N ALA A 141 -9.91 6.49 -9.27
CA ALA A 141 -9.42 5.26 -9.90
C ALA A 141 -8.08 5.48 -10.65
N ALA A 142 -7.89 6.65 -11.27
CA ALA A 142 -6.66 6.95 -12.01
C ALA A 142 -5.48 7.02 -11.05
N TYR A 143 -5.64 7.75 -9.94
CA TYR A 143 -4.55 7.87 -8.97
C TYR A 143 -4.30 6.57 -8.18
N LYS A 144 -5.31 5.73 -7.95
CA LYS A 144 -5.09 4.39 -7.37
C LYS A 144 -4.13 3.54 -8.22
N LYS A 145 -4.26 3.63 -9.55
CA LYS A 145 -3.34 2.95 -10.48
C LYS A 145 -1.93 3.52 -10.40
N GLU A 146 -1.79 4.84 -10.41
CA GLU A 146 -0.48 5.49 -10.24
C GLU A 146 0.17 5.10 -8.91
N LEU A 147 -0.61 5.09 -7.81
CA LEU A 147 -0.14 4.62 -6.51
C LEU A 147 0.36 3.18 -6.58
N ALA A 148 -0.38 2.28 -7.23
CA ALA A 148 0.03 0.89 -7.39
C ALA A 148 1.35 0.76 -8.16
N ASP A 149 1.52 1.53 -9.23
CA ASP A 149 2.75 1.55 -10.03
C ASP A 149 3.95 2.04 -9.19
N ILE A 150 3.75 3.07 -8.36
CA ILE A 150 4.76 3.55 -7.41
C ILE A 150 5.13 2.43 -6.43
N LEU A 151 4.14 1.80 -5.80
CA LEU A 151 4.37 0.75 -4.81
C LEU A 151 5.08 -0.46 -5.41
N LYS A 152 4.68 -0.89 -6.60
CA LYS A 152 5.35 -1.97 -7.34
C LYS A 152 6.79 -1.61 -7.73
N SER A 153 7.03 -0.38 -8.15
CA SER A 153 8.39 0.11 -8.40
C SER A 153 9.26 0.07 -7.15
N LEU A 154 8.72 0.46 -5.99
CA LEU A 154 9.44 0.35 -4.72
C LEU A 154 9.77 -1.10 -4.37
N CYS A 155 8.82 -2.02 -4.55
CA CYS A 155 9.04 -3.46 -4.32
C CYS A 155 10.12 -4.02 -5.25
N SER A 156 10.09 -3.68 -6.54
CA SER A 156 11.11 -4.08 -7.52
C SER A 156 12.49 -3.56 -7.17
N ASN A 157 12.58 -2.40 -6.50
CA ASN A 157 13.82 -1.84 -5.97
C ASN A 157 14.21 -2.40 -4.58
N GLY A 158 13.52 -3.43 -4.10
CA GLY A 158 13.85 -4.19 -2.89
C GLY A 158 13.24 -3.67 -1.60
N ALA A 159 12.39 -2.64 -1.64
CA ALA A 159 11.57 -2.24 -0.50
C ALA A 159 10.43 -3.24 -0.28
N THR A 160 9.99 -3.41 0.96
CA THR A 160 8.81 -4.20 1.29
C THR A 160 7.67 -3.25 1.63
N VAL A 161 6.53 -3.40 0.98
CA VAL A 161 5.34 -2.60 1.24
C VAL A 161 4.33 -3.43 2.04
N ILE A 162 3.81 -2.87 3.14
CA ILE A 162 2.72 -3.47 3.91
C ILE A 162 1.59 -2.44 3.97
N ALA A 163 0.48 -2.72 3.31
CA ALA A 163 -0.68 -1.84 3.30
C ALA A 163 -1.87 -2.48 4.01
N VAL A 164 -2.46 -1.73 4.93
CA VAL A 164 -3.78 -2.02 5.48
C VAL A 164 -4.81 -1.31 4.60
N SER A 165 -5.79 -2.04 4.09
CA SER A 165 -6.82 -1.43 3.25
C SER A 165 -8.17 -2.14 3.35
N HIS A 166 -9.23 -1.36 3.12
CA HIS A 166 -10.59 -1.85 2.88
C HIS A 166 -10.91 -1.95 1.38
N ASP A 167 -10.03 -1.48 0.52
CA ASP A 167 -10.15 -1.54 -0.93
C ASP A 167 -9.74 -2.94 -1.42
N ILE A 168 -10.71 -3.83 -1.44
CA ILE A 168 -10.52 -5.24 -1.81
C ILE A 168 -10.07 -5.36 -3.26
N GLU A 169 -10.65 -4.54 -4.16
CA GLU A 169 -10.32 -4.52 -5.57
C GLU A 169 -8.85 -4.13 -5.78
N PHE A 170 -8.41 -3.06 -5.13
CA PHE A 170 -7.01 -2.62 -5.17
C PHE A 170 -6.04 -3.70 -4.64
N CYS A 171 -6.39 -4.32 -3.51
CA CYS A 171 -5.56 -5.39 -2.95
C CYS A 171 -5.49 -6.62 -3.86
N ALA A 172 -6.61 -7.02 -4.48
CA ALA A 172 -6.68 -8.18 -5.36
C ALA A 172 -5.91 -7.97 -6.67
N GLU A 173 -5.88 -6.73 -7.17
CA GLU A 173 -5.23 -6.39 -8.43
C GLU A 173 -3.72 -6.19 -8.28
N TYR A 174 -3.29 -5.60 -7.15
CA TYR A 174 -1.92 -5.11 -7.03
C TYR A 174 -1.07 -5.78 -5.96
N ALA A 175 -1.64 -6.43 -4.94
CA ALA A 175 -0.84 -7.09 -3.92
C ALA A 175 -0.29 -8.44 -4.38
N ASP A 176 0.89 -8.81 -3.90
CA ASP A 176 1.47 -10.14 -4.12
C ASP A 176 0.89 -11.15 -3.11
N ILE A 177 0.74 -10.72 -1.86
CA ILE A 177 0.26 -11.54 -0.76
C ILE A 177 -0.83 -10.76 -0.01
N CYS A 178 -1.87 -11.48 0.41
CA CYS A 178 -2.93 -10.92 1.24
C CYS A 178 -3.11 -11.70 2.53
N ALA A 179 -3.35 -10.98 3.63
CA ALA A 179 -3.73 -11.58 4.91
C ALA A 179 -5.05 -10.98 5.41
N LEU A 180 -5.93 -11.85 5.92
CA LEU A 180 -7.13 -11.46 6.63
C LEU A 180 -6.84 -11.39 8.12
N VAL A 181 -7.07 -10.23 8.72
CA VAL A 181 -7.06 -10.06 10.17
C VAL A 181 -8.50 -10.04 10.69
N PHE A 182 -8.77 -10.95 11.60
CA PHE A 182 -10.06 -11.08 12.26
C PHE A 182 -9.86 -11.27 13.77
N ALA A 183 -10.58 -10.52 14.59
CA ALA A 183 -10.51 -10.59 16.05
C ALA A 183 -9.06 -10.58 16.62
N GLY A 184 -8.19 -9.74 16.06
CA GLY A 184 -6.79 -9.59 16.51
C GLY A 184 -5.85 -10.70 16.06
N SER A 185 -6.28 -11.62 15.20
CA SER A 185 -5.48 -12.75 14.70
C SER A 185 -5.47 -12.78 13.18
N ALA A 186 -4.39 -13.30 12.59
CA ALA A 186 -4.36 -13.61 11.17
C ALA A 186 -5.18 -14.88 10.91
N ALA A 187 -6.36 -14.72 10.31
CA ALA A 187 -7.30 -15.82 10.04
C ALA A 187 -6.96 -16.59 8.76
N ALA A 188 -6.40 -15.92 7.76
CA ALA A 188 -5.95 -16.49 6.49
C ALA A 188 -4.79 -15.65 5.93
N CYS A 189 -3.90 -16.29 5.19
CA CYS A 189 -2.81 -15.62 4.49
C CYS A 189 -2.39 -16.47 3.30
N GLY A 190 -2.15 -15.85 2.16
CA GLY A 190 -1.71 -16.53 0.94
C GLY A 190 -1.43 -15.58 -0.19
N GLU A 191 -1.06 -16.10 -1.35
CA GLU A 191 -0.98 -15.34 -2.58
C GLU A 191 -2.30 -14.60 -2.83
N ALA A 192 -2.23 -13.32 -3.18
CA ALA A 192 -3.43 -12.46 -3.24
C ALA A 192 -4.50 -13.02 -4.17
N ARG A 193 -4.11 -13.50 -5.34
CA ARG A 193 -5.05 -14.08 -6.30
C ARG A 193 -5.79 -15.30 -5.74
N GLU A 194 -5.07 -16.26 -5.16
CA GLU A 194 -5.64 -17.46 -4.55
C GLU A 194 -6.50 -17.11 -3.33
N PHE A 195 -6.03 -16.15 -2.52
CA PHE A 195 -6.74 -15.66 -1.36
C PHE A 195 -8.12 -15.11 -1.74
N PHE A 196 -8.19 -14.20 -2.74
CA PHE A 196 -9.46 -13.59 -3.13
C PHE A 196 -10.36 -14.52 -3.95
N ALA A 197 -9.81 -15.44 -4.73
CA ALA A 197 -10.60 -16.45 -5.45
C ALA A 197 -11.22 -17.50 -4.51
N GLY A 198 -10.47 -17.90 -3.49
CA GLY A 198 -10.89 -18.94 -2.53
C GLY A 198 -11.77 -18.42 -1.38
N ASN A 199 -11.82 -17.10 -1.14
CA ASN A 199 -12.55 -16.55 -0.01
C ASN A 199 -13.99 -16.20 -0.38
N SER A 200 -14.95 -16.57 0.48
CA SER A 200 -16.37 -16.31 0.22
C SER A 200 -16.82 -14.92 0.69
N PHE A 201 -16.20 -14.38 1.73
CA PHE A 201 -16.57 -13.09 2.33
C PHE A 201 -15.67 -11.95 1.87
N TYR A 202 -14.36 -12.17 1.90
CA TYR A 202 -13.35 -11.20 1.47
C TYR A 202 -12.90 -11.53 0.06
N THR A 203 -13.75 -11.19 -0.91
CA THR A 203 -13.47 -11.35 -2.34
C THR A 203 -13.99 -10.14 -3.11
N THR A 204 -13.48 -9.94 -4.32
CA THR A 204 -13.86 -8.83 -5.19
C THR A 204 -15.30 -8.96 -5.70
N ALA A 205 -15.89 -7.85 -6.13
CA ALA A 205 -17.19 -7.85 -6.79
C ALA A 205 -17.13 -8.70 -8.08
N ALA A 206 -16.05 -8.60 -8.85
CA ALA A 206 -15.83 -9.39 -10.05
C ALA A 206 -15.90 -10.89 -9.78
N ASN A 207 -15.15 -11.39 -8.78
CA ASN A 207 -15.19 -12.80 -8.40
C ASN A 207 -16.56 -13.23 -7.88
N ARG A 208 -17.19 -12.43 -7.04
CA ARG A 208 -18.52 -12.73 -6.47
C ARG A 208 -19.59 -12.95 -7.54
N ILE A 209 -19.56 -12.16 -8.61
CA ILE A 209 -20.51 -12.25 -9.72
C ILE A 209 -20.15 -13.41 -10.65
N SER A 210 -18.86 -13.58 -10.96
CA SER A 210 -18.40 -14.47 -12.05
C SER A 210 -18.00 -15.87 -11.61
N ARG A 211 -17.78 -16.14 -10.32
CA ARG A 211 -17.19 -17.41 -9.81
C ARG A 211 -17.98 -18.68 -10.16
N ARG A 212 -19.25 -18.57 -10.52
CA ARG A 212 -20.04 -19.70 -11.01
C ARG A 212 -19.56 -20.18 -12.39
N PHE A 213 -18.98 -19.25 -13.17
CA PHE A 213 -18.48 -19.51 -14.53
C PHE A 213 -16.96 -19.49 -14.58
N PHE A 214 -16.34 -18.56 -13.84
CA PHE A 214 -14.89 -18.29 -13.81
C PHE A 214 -14.37 -18.26 -12.37
N LYS A 215 -14.12 -19.42 -11.80
CA LYS A 215 -13.77 -19.59 -10.37
C LYS A 215 -12.57 -18.74 -9.92
N ASN A 216 -11.58 -18.57 -10.79
CA ASN A 216 -10.32 -17.91 -10.45
C ASN A 216 -10.21 -16.48 -10.98
N ALA A 217 -11.25 -15.91 -11.56
CA ALA A 217 -11.26 -14.52 -11.97
C ALA A 217 -11.50 -13.61 -10.74
N VAL A 218 -10.57 -12.73 -10.45
CA VAL A 218 -10.64 -11.82 -9.29
C VAL A 218 -10.69 -10.35 -9.69
N THR A 219 -10.34 -10.01 -10.94
CA THR A 219 -10.41 -8.62 -11.44
C THR A 219 -11.49 -8.46 -12.52
N ASN A 220 -11.96 -7.22 -12.70
CA ASN A 220 -12.92 -6.91 -13.77
C ASN A 220 -12.36 -7.24 -15.16
N ASP A 221 -11.09 -6.92 -15.41
CA ASP A 221 -10.42 -7.16 -16.68
C ASP A 221 -10.33 -8.65 -17.00
N GLU A 222 -10.06 -9.49 -16.00
CA GLU A 222 -10.08 -10.95 -16.16
C GLU A 222 -11.45 -11.47 -16.56
N VAL A 223 -12.51 -11.00 -15.91
CA VAL A 223 -13.89 -11.40 -16.24
C VAL A 223 -14.24 -10.96 -17.66
N VAL A 224 -13.94 -9.72 -18.04
CA VAL A 224 -14.18 -9.21 -19.40
C VAL A 224 -13.41 -10.03 -20.45
N TYR A 225 -12.14 -10.31 -20.18
CA TYR A 225 -11.31 -11.14 -21.08
C TYR A 225 -11.91 -12.55 -21.29
N LEU A 226 -12.28 -13.20 -20.17
CA LEU A 226 -12.82 -14.56 -20.23
C LEU A 226 -14.19 -14.62 -20.91
N CYS A 227 -15.06 -13.61 -20.71
CA CYS A 227 -16.33 -13.50 -21.42
C CYS A 227 -16.13 -13.35 -22.94
N ARG A 228 -15.17 -12.52 -23.38
CA ARG A 228 -14.86 -12.32 -24.79
C ARG A 228 -14.36 -13.62 -25.42
N LYS A 229 -13.40 -14.30 -24.75
CA LYS A 229 -12.87 -15.58 -25.22
C LYS A 229 -13.94 -16.67 -25.33
N GLN A 230 -14.88 -16.72 -24.38
CA GLN A 230 -15.98 -17.67 -24.42
C GLN A 230 -16.93 -17.39 -25.61
N LYS A 231 -17.21 -16.12 -25.92
CA LYS A 231 -18.03 -15.72 -27.06
C LYS A 231 -17.37 -16.13 -28.39
N GLU A 232 -16.09 -15.84 -28.57
CA GLU A 232 -15.31 -16.22 -29.77
C GLU A 232 -15.36 -17.73 -30.01
N ASN A 233 -15.19 -18.54 -28.96
CA ASN A 233 -15.26 -20.01 -29.04
C ASN A 233 -16.67 -20.50 -29.44
N THR A 234 -17.73 -19.80 -29.00
CA THR A 234 -19.11 -20.18 -29.31
C THR A 234 -19.48 -19.81 -30.75
N ASP A 235 -19.01 -18.68 -31.25
CA ASP A 235 -19.25 -18.23 -32.62
C ASP A 235 -18.43 -19.07 -33.63
N GLY A 236 -17.21 -19.45 -33.27
CA GLY A 236 -16.38 -20.38 -34.10
C GLY A 236 -16.92 -21.83 -34.17
N ALA A 237 -17.70 -22.26 -33.17
CA ALA A 237 -18.33 -23.59 -33.18
C ALA A 237 -19.67 -23.63 -33.96
N ARG A 238 -20.17 -22.49 -34.42
CA ARG A 238 -21.40 -22.38 -35.22
C ARG A 238 -21.16 -22.20 -36.73
N GLN A 239 -19.91 -22.15 -37.17
CA GLN A 239 -19.44 -22.22 -38.55
C GLN A 239 -18.98 -23.63 -38.88
#